data_d8b9fb421367e5c70c9ecb4d1b8d5c17
#
_entry.id   d8b9fb421367e5c70c9ecb4d1b8d5c17
#
_cell.length_a   1.000
_cell.length_b   1.000
_cell.length_c   1.000
_cell.angle_alpha   90.00
_cell.angle_beta   90.00
_cell.angle_gamma   90.00
#
_symmetry.space_group_name_H-M   'P 1'
#
loop_
_entity.id
_entity.type
_entity.pdbx_description
1 polymer ?
#
loop_
_entity_poly.entity_id
_entity_poly.type
_entity_poly.pdbx_seq_one_letter_code
_entity_poly.pdbx_strand_id
1 'polypeptide(L)'
;HFNIHTVEYINQVNNIWLYEYRIDGFRYDATRMIGWNLSQPEYAIPAWTSAIAEQDPSIYQIAEHLPVDPWLVNNTALTSSWHDSFHDRLLDHIHGGNPNTLTLMNQVVRLYEYSNSGSYYQYPTQAVKYMISHDEQSFIQEMVVFNNYTLDQARARDKFYASILFTSQGIPMVFQGQEFGLQTGWNDDNGNGDYEEKLQYRPIDWSYLETATAQSHLDHYKKLIQFRKSNPAIFRGTFFDLWRYDPERVIVYGYKDEAIGN
;
A
#
# COMPACT_ATOMS: atom_id res chain seq x y z
N HIS A 1 0.39 11.22 -24.94
CA HIS A 1 1.51 10.62 -24.21
C HIS A 1 2.74 10.39 -25.13
N PHE A 2 2.50 10.17 -26.42
CA PHE A 2 3.54 9.94 -27.42
C PHE A 2 3.83 11.23 -28.21
N ASN A 3 4.07 12.32 -27.48
CA ASN A 3 4.42 13.60 -28.06
C ASN A 3 5.57 14.20 -27.25
N ILE A 4 6.67 14.52 -27.92
CA ILE A 4 7.87 15.04 -27.27
C ILE A 4 7.61 16.33 -26.49
N HIS A 5 6.76 17.22 -27.01
CA HIS A 5 6.42 18.45 -26.30
C HIS A 5 5.64 18.20 -25.01
N THR A 6 4.84 17.11 -24.94
CA THR A 6 4.19 16.69 -23.70
C THR A 6 5.24 16.19 -22.70
N VAL A 7 6.24 15.43 -23.15
CA VAL A 7 7.33 14.97 -22.29
C VAL A 7 8.12 16.16 -21.75
N GLU A 8 8.51 17.09 -22.61
CA GLU A 8 9.20 18.32 -22.20
C GLU A 8 8.41 19.15 -21.20
N TYR A 9 7.12 19.34 -21.44
CA TYR A 9 6.22 20.07 -20.53
C TYR A 9 6.16 19.41 -19.16
N ILE A 10 5.93 18.10 -19.09
CA ILE A 10 5.87 17.36 -17.81
C ILE A 10 7.21 17.42 -17.09
N ASN A 11 8.34 17.29 -17.80
CA ASN A 11 9.65 17.41 -17.18
C ASN A 11 9.88 18.81 -16.56
N GLN A 12 9.43 19.87 -17.23
CA GLN A 12 9.49 21.22 -16.67
C GLN A 12 8.62 21.37 -15.42
N VAL A 13 7.41 20.82 -15.43
CA VAL A 13 6.51 20.82 -14.28
C VAL A 13 7.13 20.02 -13.11
N ASN A 14 7.66 18.84 -13.38
CA ASN A 14 8.34 18.03 -12.37
C ASN A 14 9.52 18.79 -11.74
N ASN A 15 10.31 19.50 -12.55
CA ASN A 15 11.42 20.31 -12.05
C ASN A 15 10.95 21.45 -11.11
N ILE A 16 9.82 22.09 -11.40
CA ILE A 16 9.24 23.10 -10.50
C ILE A 16 8.92 22.46 -9.13
N TRP A 17 8.27 21.31 -9.13
CA TRP A 17 7.94 20.62 -7.88
C TRP A 17 9.20 20.20 -7.10
N LEU A 18 10.22 19.70 -7.78
CA LEU A 18 11.47 19.25 -7.14
C LEU A 18 12.30 20.43 -6.61
N TYR A 19 12.49 21.47 -7.38
CA TYR A 19 13.46 22.52 -7.05
C TYR A 19 12.85 23.73 -6.35
N GLU A 20 11.64 24.15 -6.74
CA GLU A 20 10.96 25.27 -6.10
C GLU A 20 10.19 24.82 -4.85
N TYR A 21 9.43 23.74 -4.95
CA TYR A 21 8.63 23.23 -3.83
C TYR A 21 9.37 22.18 -2.97
N ARG A 22 10.49 21.65 -3.45
CA ARG A 22 11.39 20.73 -2.72
C ARG A 22 10.67 19.50 -2.21
N ILE A 23 9.85 18.87 -3.04
CA ILE A 23 9.22 17.58 -2.73
C ILE A 23 10.26 16.45 -2.83
N ASP A 24 10.07 15.38 -2.06
CA ASP A 24 10.98 14.24 -2.00
C ASP A 24 10.62 13.12 -2.99
N GLY A 25 9.50 13.23 -3.69
CA GLY A 25 9.09 12.22 -4.66
C GLY A 25 7.74 12.45 -5.29
N PHE A 26 7.36 11.53 -6.18
CA PHE A 26 6.11 11.54 -6.93
C PHE A 26 5.36 10.21 -6.79
N ARG A 27 4.04 10.29 -6.79
CA ARG A 27 3.17 9.14 -7.08
C ARG A 27 2.51 9.39 -8.44
N TYR A 28 2.69 8.47 -9.36
CA TYR A 28 2.09 8.50 -10.69
C TYR A 28 0.78 7.73 -10.68
N ASP A 29 -0.29 8.42 -11.00
CA ASP A 29 -1.65 7.90 -11.07
C ASP A 29 -1.82 7.01 -12.30
N ALA A 30 -2.56 5.91 -12.17
CA ALA A 30 -3.02 5.06 -13.27
C ALA A 30 -1.98 4.81 -14.38
N THR A 31 -0.77 4.37 -14.03
CA THR A 31 0.37 4.30 -14.96
C THR A 31 0.10 3.43 -16.19
N ARG A 32 -0.82 2.46 -16.13
CA ARG A 32 -1.26 1.69 -17.32
C ARG A 32 -1.95 2.56 -18.34
N MET A 33 -2.63 3.62 -17.92
CA MET A 33 -3.35 4.54 -18.80
C MET A 33 -2.44 5.64 -19.35
N ILE A 34 -1.41 6.03 -18.59
CA ILE A 34 -0.44 7.04 -19.00
C ILE A 34 0.47 6.51 -20.10
N GLY A 35 0.87 5.25 -20.02
CA GLY A 35 1.83 4.60 -20.89
C GLY A 35 3.10 4.17 -20.16
N TRP A 36 3.42 2.89 -20.28
CA TRP A 36 4.49 2.23 -19.53
C TRP A 36 5.34 1.32 -20.40
N ASN A 37 5.08 1.27 -21.70
CA ASN A 37 5.71 0.35 -22.62
C ASN A 37 7.15 0.80 -22.96
N LEU A 38 8.13 -0.07 -22.72
CA LEU A 38 9.53 0.18 -23.03
C LEU A 38 9.87 0.10 -24.54
N SER A 39 8.92 -0.24 -25.41
CA SER A 39 9.15 -0.15 -26.86
C SER A 39 9.30 1.30 -27.33
N GLN A 40 8.89 2.26 -26.51
CA GLN A 40 9.02 3.70 -26.74
C GLN A 40 9.49 4.38 -25.46
N PRO A 41 10.73 4.13 -25.02
CA PRO A 41 11.23 4.59 -23.72
C PRO A 41 11.37 6.11 -23.60
N GLU A 42 11.33 6.82 -24.72
CA GLU A 42 11.37 8.28 -24.82
C GLU A 42 10.04 8.95 -24.43
N TYR A 43 8.99 8.18 -24.11
CA TYR A 43 7.68 8.71 -23.78
C TYR A 43 7.15 8.24 -22.43
N ALA A 44 6.19 8.98 -21.89
CA ALA A 44 5.38 8.65 -20.71
C ALA A 44 6.21 8.26 -19.48
N ILE A 45 5.81 7.21 -18.75
CA ILE A 45 6.45 6.79 -17.49
C ILE A 45 7.94 6.49 -17.64
N PRO A 46 8.42 5.73 -18.65
CA PRO A 46 9.85 5.53 -18.80
C PRO A 46 10.64 6.84 -18.96
N ALA A 47 10.17 7.74 -19.80
CA ALA A 47 10.86 9.02 -20.05
C ALA A 47 10.89 9.92 -18.80
N TRP A 48 9.74 10.10 -18.15
CA TRP A 48 9.64 11.00 -17.00
C TRP A 48 10.43 10.48 -15.79
N THR A 49 10.34 9.19 -15.51
CA THR A 49 11.05 8.60 -14.37
C THR A 49 12.55 8.58 -14.59
N SER A 50 13.01 8.30 -15.80
CA SER A 50 14.44 8.37 -16.15
C SER A 50 14.98 9.79 -16.05
N ALA A 51 14.25 10.79 -16.57
CA ALA A 51 14.68 12.19 -16.52
C ALA A 51 14.86 12.69 -15.06
N ILE A 52 14.02 12.23 -14.14
CA ILE A 52 14.15 12.55 -12.70
C ILE A 52 15.35 11.79 -12.10
N ALA A 53 15.47 10.50 -12.34
CA ALA A 53 16.54 9.68 -11.77
C ALA A 53 17.93 10.06 -12.26
N GLU A 54 18.05 10.58 -13.48
CA GLU A 54 19.29 11.13 -14.03
C GLU A 54 19.72 12.41 -13.29
N GLN A 55 18.78 13.22 -12.84
CA GLN A 55 19.05 14.45 -12.11
C GLN A 55 19.33 14.16 -10.63
N ASP A 56 18.49 13.35 -10.00
CA ASP A 56 18.63 12.95 -8.60
C ASP A 56 18.03 11.55 -8.37
N PRO A 57 18.87 10.52 -8.28
CA PRO A 57 18.40 9.14 -8.06
C PRO A 57 17.81 8.90 -6.66
N SER A 58 17.89 9.86 -5.74
CA SER A 58 17.30 9.75 -4.41
C SER A 58 15.82 10.11 -4.38
N ILE A 59 15.30 10.73 -5.44
CA ILE A 59 13.89 11.09 -5.56
C ILE A 59 13.03 9.83 -5.62
N TYR A 60 12.06 9.75 -4.71
CA TYR A 60 11.18 8.59 -4.60
C TYR A 60 10.08 8.64 -5.66
N GLN A 61 9.95 7.58 -6.45
CA GLN A 61 9.03 7.51 -7.59
C GLN A 61 8.12 6.28 -7.45
N ILE A 62 6.84 6.51 -7.16
CA ILE A 62 5.85 5.47 -6.86
C ILE A 62 4.85 5.36 -8.01
N ALA A 63 4.58 4.16 -8.50
CA ALA A 63 3.51 3.91 -9.47
C ALA A 63 2.25 3.40 -8.79
N GLU A 64 1.11 3.92 -9.21
CA GLU A 64 -0.12 3.15 -9.18
C GLU A 64 -0.25 2.39 -10.50
N HIS A 65 -0.08 1.08 -10.45
CA HIS A 65 -0.06 0.22 -11.64
C HIS A 65 -0.97 -0.99 -11.43
N LEU A 66 -2.24 -0.83 -11.74
CA LEU A 66 -3.27 -1.83 -11.48
C LEU A 66 -3.80 -2.44 -12.79
N PRO A 67 -3.92 -3.78 -12.88
CA PRO A 67 -3.44 -4.78 -11.93
C PRO A 67 -1.94 -4.71 -11.70
N VAL A 68 -1.50 -5.05 -10.49
CA VAL A 68 -0.08 -4.97 -10.09
C VAL A 68 0.81 -5.80 -11.01
N ASP A 69 1.90 -5.20 -11.46
CA ASP A 69 2.96 -5.90 -12.18
C ASP A 69 4.34 -5.38 -11.78
N PRO A 70 5.10 -6.13 -10.97
CA PRO A 70 6.45 -5.77 -10.56
C PRO A 70 7.43 -5.57 -11.71
N TRP A 71 7.11 -6.08 -12.90
CA TRP A 71 7.91 -5.88 -14.10
C TRP A 71 8.19 -4.39 -14.35
N LEU A 72 7.18 -3.52 -14.13
CA LEU A 72 7.32 -2.10 -14.35
C LEU A 72 8.43 -1.49 -13.48
N VAL A 73 8.43 -1.77 -12.18
CA VAL A 73 9.44 -1.27 -11.24
C VAL A 73 10.81 -1.85 -11.54
N ASN A 74 10.86 -3.11 -11.97
CA ASN A 74 12.14 -3.78 -12.29
C ASN A 74 12.78 -3.31 -13.59
N ASN A 75 12.04 -2.62 -14.48
CA ASN A 75 12.49 -2.26 -15.82
C ASN A 75 12.41 -0.75 -16.12
N THR A 76 12.08 0.08 -15.15
CA THR A 76 12.04 1.55 -15.26
C THR A 76 12.83 2.18 -14.11
N ALA A 77 12.89 3.50 -14.06
CA ALA A 77 13.46 4.22 -12.93
C ALA A 77 12.48 4.45 -11.77
N LEU A 78 11.30 3.81 -11.78
CA LEU A 78 10.41 3.78 -10.64
C LEU A 78 11.07 3.07 -9.47
N THR A 79 10.92 3.64 -8.28
CA THR A 79 11.46 3.06 -7.05
C THR A 79 10.52 2.03 -6.43
N SER A 80 9.20 2.19 -6.63
CA SER A 80 8.19 1.31 -6.06
C SER A 80 6.85 1.41 -6.80
N SER A 81 5.95 0.50 -6.47
CA SER A 81 4.54 0.58 -6.86
C SER A 81 3.62 0.22 -5.69
N TRP A 82 2.37 0.65 -5.77
CA TRP A 82 1.34 0.20 -4.86
C TRP A 82 1.11 -1.31 -5.03
N HIS A 83 1.10 -2.02 -3.91
CA HIS A 83 0.87 -3.45 -3.85
C HIS A 83 -0.59 -3.71 -3.45
N ASP A 84 -1.48 -3.50 -4.40
CA ASP A 84 -2.93 -3.60 -4.25
C ASP A 84 -3.39 -4.97 -3.76
N SER A 85 -2.71 -6.02 -4.17
CA SER A 85 -3.01 -7.38 -3.70
C SER A 85 -2.94 -7.54 -2.17
N PHE A 86 -2.24 -6.67 -1.46
CA PHE A 86 -2.29 -6.66 0.00
C PHE A 86 -3.68 -6.25 0.50
N HIS A 87 -4.22 -5.16 -0.04
CA HIS A 87 -5.58 -4.68 0.23
C HIS A 87 -6.60 -5.73 -0.16
N ASP A 88 -6.57 -6.18 -1.42
CA ASP A 88 -7.53 -7.13 -1.99
C ASP A 88 -7.65 -8.43 -1.21
N ARG A 89 -6.50 -9.01 -0.81
CA ARG A 89 -6.52 -10.28 -0.06
C ARG A 89 -7.08 -10.13 1.34
N LEU A 90 -6.84 -9.00 1.99
CA LEU A 90 -7.42 -8.71 3.31
C LEU A 90 -8.91 -8.37 3.20
N LEU A 91 -9.31 -7.64 2.17
CA LEU A 91 -10.70 -7.33 1.88
C LEU A 91 -11.49 -8.62 1.55
N ASP A 92 -10.93 -9.49 0.72
CA ASP A 92 -11.47 -10.82 0.43
C ASP A 92 -11.72 -11.63 1.71
N HIS A 93 -10.75 -11.59 2.64
CA HIS A 93 -10.90 -12.23 3.95
C HIS A 93 -12.00 -11.56 4.82
N ILE A 94 -12.15 -10.25 4.75
CA ILE A 94 -13.24 -9.52 5.42
C ILE A 94 -14.60 -9.98 4.89
N HIS A 95 -14.76 -10.10 3.58
CA HIS A 95 -16.02 -10.49 2.93
C HIS A 95 -16.30 -12.00 2.97
N GLY A 96 -15.58 -12.76 3.79
CA GLY A 96 -15.80 -14.19 3.98
C GLY A 96 -15.12 -15.08 2.96
N GLY A 97 -14.28 -14.53 2.10
CA GLY A 97 -13.37 -15.28 1.25
C GLY A 97 -12.42 -16.13 2.09
N ASN A 98 -11.95 -17.23 1.50
CA ASN A 98 -11.12 -18.19 2.21
C ASN A 98 -9.79 -18.44 1.47
N PRO A 99 -8.93 -17.42 1.31
CA PRO A 99 -7.62 -17.64 0.75
C PRO A 99 -6.84 -18.60 1.63
N ASN A 100 -6.15 -19.57 1.02
CA ASN A 100 -5.31 -20.49 1.77
C ASN A 100 -4.09 -19.76 2.36
N THR A 101 -3.46 -20.39 3.36
CA THR A 101 -2.32 -19.77 4.08
C THR A 101 -1.13 -19.50 3.17
N LEU A 102 -0.95 -20.28 2.09
CA LEU A 102 0.11 -20.01 1.11
C LEU A 102 -0.13 -18.71 0.33
N THR A 103 -1.37 -18.48 -0.10
CA THR A 103 -1.75 -17.23 -0.78
C THR A 103 -1.56 -16.02 0.15
N LEU A 104 -2.03 -16.11 1.39
CA LEU A 104 -1.83 -15.07 2.40
C LEU A 104 -0.34 -14.82 2.67
N MET A 105 0.44 -15.90 2.85
CA MET A 105 1.89 -15.79 3.04
C MET A 105 2.55 -15.06 1.88
N ASN A 106 2.23 -15.42 0.66
CA ASN A 106 2.89 -14.88 -0.53
C ASN A 106 2.45 -13.45 -0.84
N GLN A 107 1.14 -13.19 -0.91
CA GLN A 107 0.60 -11.91 -1.39
C GLN A 107 0.43 -10.87 -0.28
N VAL A 108 0.23 -11.31 0.97
CA VAL A 108 0.05 -10.38 2.09
C VAL A 108 1.36 -10.17 2.85
N VAL A 109 2.02 -11.24 3.29
CA VAL A 109 3.20 -11.10 4.16
C VAL A 109 4.48 -10.84 3.35
N ARG A 110 4.68 -11.58 2.25
CA ARG A 110 5.85 -11.45 1.38
C ARG A 110 5.65 -10.39 0.30
N LEU A 111 6.60 -10.37 -0.65
CA LEU A 111 6.62 -9.48 -1.82
C LEU A 111 6.17 -10.20 -3.10
N TYR A 112 5.52 -11.32 -2.95
CA TYR A 112 5.15 -12.15 -4.08
C TYR A 112 3.88 -11.61 -4.74
N GLU A 113 3.96 -11.33 -6.03
CA GLU A 113 2.82 -10.94 -6.84
C GLU A 113 2.67 -11.91 -8.01
N TYR A 114 1.45 -12.37 -8.23
CA TYR A 114 1.11 -13.10 -9.45
C TYR A 114 0.86 -12.08 -10.56
N SER A 115 1.91 -11.66 -11.23
CA SER A 115 1.76 -10.82 -12.40
C SER A 115 1.65 -11.65 -13.68
N ASN A 116 1.00 -11.09 -14.68
CA ASN A 116 0.92 -11.71 -16.01
C ASN A 116 2.30 -11.82 -16.68
N SER A 117 3.25 -11.03 -16.23
CA SER A 117 4.65 -11.06 -16.71
C SER A 117 5.51 -12.13 -16.02
N GLY A 118 5.04 -12.74 -14.93
CA GLY A 118 5.82 -13.63 -14.09
C GLY A 118 6.91 -12.93 -13.27
N SER A 119 6.84 -11.60 -13.15
CA SER A 119 7.80 -10.81 -12.40
C SER A 119 7.47 -10.75 -10.91
N TYR A 120 8.50 -10.57 -10.08
CA TYR A 120 8.39 -10.42 -8.63
C TYR A 120 9.10 -9.15 -8.18
N TYR A 121 8.66 -8.57 -7.07
CA TYR A 121 9.44 -7.52 -6.40
C TYR A 121 10.77 -8.09 -5.92
N GLN A 122 11.86 -7.41 -6.25
CA GLN A 122 13.21 -7.85 -5.89
C GLN A 122 13.61 -7.37 -4.49
N TYR A 123 13.06 -6.24 -4.06
CA TYR A 123 13.40 -5.59 -2.80
C TYR A 123 12.15 -5.17 -2.02
N PRO A 124 12.19 -5.20 -0.67
CA PRO A 124 11.09 -4.73 0.17
C PRO A 124 10.66 -3.27 -0.09
N THR A 125 11.59 -2.45 -0.55
CA THR A 125 11.32 -1.04 -0.86
C THR A 125 10.55 -0.83 -2.16
N GLN A 126 10.35 -1.86 -2.96
CA GLN A 126 9.61 -1.76 -4.22
C GLN A 126 8.08 -1.90 -4.08
N ALA A 127 7.60 -2.43 -2.95
CA ALA A 127 6.18 -2.65 -2.72
C ALA A 127 5.65 -1.71 -1.62
N VAL A 128 4.75 -0.81 -1.98
CA VAL A 128 4.01 0.02 -1.01
C VAL A 128 2.71 -0.69 -0.67
N LYS A 129 2.59 -1.18 0.56
CA LYS A 129 1.43 -1.92 1.06
C LYS A 129 0.51 -1.02 1.86
N TYR A 130 -0.78 -1.21 1.69
CA TYR A 130 -1.79 -0.40 2.37
C TYR A 130 -3.06 -1.22 2.65
N MET A 131 -3.75 -0.85 3.70
CA MET A 131 -5.08 -1.39 3.99
C MET A 131 -6.16 -0.62 3.24
N ILE A 132 -6.01 0.70 3.18
CA ILE A 132 -6.89 1.61 2.47
C ILE A 132 -6.09 2.75 1.84
N SER A 133 -6.65 3.34 0.79
CA SER A 133 -6.20 4.59 0.19
C SER A 133 -7.37 5.57 0.07
N HIS A 134 -7.20 6.63 -0.70
CA HIS A 134 -8.30 7.55 -1.02
C HIS A 134 -9.36 6.93 -1.94
N ASP A 135 -9.03 5.79 -2.54
CA ASP A 135 -9.88 5.07 -3.50
C ASP A 135 -10.73 3.97 -2.88
N GLU A 136 -10.47 3.57 -1.64
CA GLU A 136 -11.20 2.53 -0.94
C GLU A 136 -11.91 3.05 0.32
N GLN A 137 -12.85 2.25 0.81
CA GLN A 137 -13.46 2.43 2.13
C GLN A 137 -12.54 1.87 3.21
N SER A 138 -12.67 2.36 4.44
CA SER A 138 -11.96 1.77 5.56
C SER A 138 -12.41 0.33 5.81
N PHE A 139 -11.51 -0.55 6.23
CA PHE A 139 -11.87 -1.91 6.63
C PHE A 139 -12.90 -1.94 7.75
N ILE A 140 -12.93 -0.91 8.61
CA ILE A 140 -13.96 -0.73 9.62
C ILE A 140 -15.33 -0.57 8.95
N GLN A 141 -15.44 0.28 7.93
CA GLN A 141 -16.68 0.48 7.16
C GLN A 141 -17.11 -0.82 6.48
N GLU A 142 -16.19 -1.49 5.80
CA GLU A 142 -16.45 -2.78 5.13
C GLU A 142 -17.02 -3.83 6.10
N MET A 143 -16.41 -3.97 7.28
CA MET A 143 -16.86 -4.93 8.27
C MET A 143 -18.22 -4.59 8.86
N VAL A 144 -18.52 -3.32 9.09
CA VAL A 144 -19.83 -2.89 9.63
C VAL A 144 -20.91 -3.10 8.59
N VAL A 145 -20.70 -2.65 7.35
CA VAL A 145 -21.72 -2.66 6.31
C VAL A 145 -21.97 -4.06 5.76
N PHE A 146 -20.94 -4.80 5.42
CA PHE A 146 -21.09 -6.07 4.71
C PHE A 146 -21.04 -7.32 5.59
N ASN A 147 -20.50 -7.23 6.80
CA ASN A 147 -20.35 -8.40 7.69
C ASN A 147 -21.15 -8.29 8.99
N ASN A 148 -21.94 -7.24 9.18
CA ASN A 148 -22.73 -7.01 10.38
C ASN A 148 -21.90 -7.00 11.69
N TYR A 149 -20.64 -6.59 11.63
CA TYR A 149 -19.85 -6.37 12.84
C TYR A 149 -20.36 -5.14 13.59
N THR A 150 -20.35 -5.19 14.91
CA THR A 150 -20.44 -3.95 15.68
C THR A 150 -19.18 -3.11 15.44
N LEU A 151 -19.29 -1.81 15.62
CA LEU A 151 -18.18 -0.90 15.42
C LEU A 151 -16.95 -1.25 16.29
N ASP A 152 -17.18 -1.70 17.52
CA ASP A 152 -16.11 -2.15 18.42
C ASP A 152 -15.43 -3.44 17.93
N GLN A 153 -16.20 -4.39 17.40
CA GLN A 153 -15.64 -5.60 16.78
C GLN A 153 -14.80 -5.26 15.53
N ALA A 154 -15.33 -4.38 14.67
CA ALA A 154 -14.63 -3.93 13.47
C ALA A 154 -13.32 -3.24 13.82
N ARG A 155 -13.31 -2.35 14.81
CA ARG A 155 -12.09 -1.67 15.28
C ARG A 155 -11.08 -2.61 15.92
N ALA A 156 -11.53 -3.61 16.67
CA ALA A 156 -10.63 -4.61 17.22
C ALA A 156 -9.95 -5.42 16.11
N ARG A 157 -10.71 -5.76 15.05
CA ARG A 157 -10.21 -6.51 13.91
C ARG A 157 -9.31 -5.66 13.00
N ASP A 158 -9.58 -4.37 12.85
CA ASP A 158 -8.73 -3.43 12.12
C ASP A 158 -7.32 -3.36 12.72
N LYS A 159 -7.21 -3.34 14.06
CA LYS A 159 -5.91 -3.43 14.75
C LYS A 159 -5.12 -4.71 14.40
N PHE A 160 -5.81 -5.83 14.20
CA PHE A 160 -5.18 -7.06 13.74
C PHE A 160 -4.62 -6.91 12.33
N TYR A 161 -5.39 -6.34 11.39
CA TYR A 161 -4.91 -6.09 10.03
C TYR A 161 -3.76 -5.07 9.99
N ALA A 162 -3.82 -4.03 10.83
CA ALA A 162 -2.70 -3.12 11.00
C ALA A 162 -1.43 -3.84 11.49
N SER A 163 -1.57 -4.81 12.40
CA SER A 163 -0.43 -5.62 12.85
C SER A 163 0.18 -6.41 11.69
N ILE A 164 -0.63 -6.95 10.79
CA ILE A 164 -0.14 -7.63 9.57
C ILE A 164 0.61 -6.62 8.68
N LEU A 165 0.05 -5.43 8.45
CA LEU A 165 0.68 -4.40 7.63
C LEU A 165 2.09 -4.05 8.14
N PHE A 166 2.23 -3.79 9.43
CA PHE A 166 3.50 -3.36 10.00
C PHE A 166 4.52 -4.48 10.22
N THR A 167 4.10 -5.74 10.21
CA THR A 167 4.99 -6.89 10.32
C THR A 167 5.30 -7.57 8.97
N SER A 168 4.62 -7.19 7.89
CA SER A 168 4.87 -7.68 6.54
C SER A 168 6.10 -7.04 5.90
N GLN A 169 6.67 -7.69 4.88
CA GLN A 169 7.62 -7.06 3.96
C GLN A 169 6.92 -5.94 3.17
N GLY A 170 7.69 -5.00 2.69
CA GLY A 170 7.17 -3.83 1.95
C GLY A 170 7.19 -2.55 2.79
N ILE A 171 6.79 -1.46 2.18
CA ILE A 171 6.66 -0.15 2.82
C ILE A 171 5.20 0.02 3.26
N PRO A 172 4.91 0.15 4.55
CA PRO A 172 3.55 0.38 5.00
C PRO A 172 3.11 1.81 4.70
N MET A 173 1.99 1.97 4.00
CA MET A 173 1.29 3.23 3.81
C MET A 173 0.05 3.23 4.71
N VAL A 174 -0.18 4.36 5.38
CA VAL A 174 -1.34 4.59 6.25
C VAL A 174 -2.16 5.74 5.69
N PHE A 175 -3.43 5.51 5.43
CA PHE A 175 -4.33 6.57 5.01
C PHE A 175 -4.75 7.41 6.22
N GLN A 176 -4.91 8.71 6.01
CA GLN A 176 -5.25 9.67 7.06
C GLN A 176 -6.50 9.28 7.85
N GLY A 177 -6.39 9.23 9.17
CA GLY A 177 -7.47 8.82 10.06
C GLY A 177 -7.53 7.32 10.37
N GLN A 178 -6.90 6.48 9.55
CA GLN A 178 -6.81 5.04 9.78
C GLN A 178 -6.12 4.75 11.12
N GLU A 179 -5.07 5.49 11.45
CA GLU A 179 -4.25 5.30 12.65
C GLU A 179 -4.99 5.52 13.97
N PHE A 180 -6.12 6.19 13.94
CA PHE A 180 -7.00 6.31 15.12
C PHE A 180 -8.38 5.68 14.93
N GLY A 181 -8.53 4.83 13.91
CA GLY A 181 -9.71 4.00 13.69
C GLY A 181 -10.94 4.78 13.22
N LEU A 182 -10.71 5.84 12.41
CA LEU A 182 -11.79 6.60 11.79
C LEU A 182 -12.52 5.72 10.78
N GLN A 183 -13.84 5.59 10.94
CA GLN A 183 -14.70 4.94 9.96
C GLN A 183 -14.90 5.87 8.78
N THR A 184 -14.45 5.47 7.61
CA THR A 184 -14.59 6.25 6.37
C THR A 184 -15.10 5.36 5.24
N GLY A 185 -16.06 5.88 4.50
CA GLY A 185 -16.64 5.18 3.36
C GLY A 185 -17.65 6.05 2.64
N TRP A 186 -18.20 5.54 1.58
CA TRP A 186 -19.26 6.17 0.77
C TRP A 186 -20.59 5.42 0.84
N ASN A 187 -20.60 4.20 1.38
CA ASN A 187 -21.83 3.49 1.65
C ASN A 187 -22.42 3.88 3.01
N ASP A 188 -23.73 3.96 3.08
CA ASP A 188 -24.44 4.04 4.35
C ASP A 188 -24.36 2.71 5.13
N ASP A 189 -24.90 2.67 6.35
CA ASP A 189 -24.89 1.46 7.20
C ASP A 189 -25.68 0.27 6.63
N ASN A 190 -26.42 0.46 5.53
CA ASN A 190 -27.16 -0.57 4.83
C ASN A 190 -26.47 -1.02 3.51
N GLY A 191 -25.29 -0.52 3.23
CA GLY A 191 -24.57 -0.81 2.00
C GLY A 191 -25.11 -0.06 0.76
N ASN A 192 -25.97 0.95 0.97
CA ASN A 192 -26.46 1.80 -0.11
C ASN A 192 -25.50 2.98 -0.26
N GLY A 193 -24.96 3.12 -1.39
CA GLY A 193 -24.06 4.16 -1.81
C GLY A 193 -23.48 3.75 -3.14
N ASP A 194 -23.17 4.70 -3.96
CA ASP A 194 -22.59 4.41 -5.26
C ASP A 194 -21.18 5.02 -5.38
N TYR A 195 -20.53 4.72 -6.47
CA TYR A 195 -19.19 5.23 -6.73
C TYR A 195 -19.10 6.76 -6.79
N GLU A 196 -20.21 7.45 -7.13
CA GLU A 196 -20.23 8.91 -7.20
C GLU A 196 -20.14 9.53 -5.81
N GLU A 197 -20.60 8.84 -4.77
CA GLU A 197 -20.50 9.30 -3.38
C GLU A 197 -19.05 9.27 -2.86
N LYS A 198 -18.16 8.51 -3.48
CA LYS A 198 -16.72 8.52 -3.22
C LYS A 198 -16.12 9.93 -3.37
N LEU A 199 -16.66 10.74 -4.26
CA LEU A 199 -16.17 12.09 -4.55
C LEU A 199 -16.73 13.15 -3.60
N GLN A 200 -17.58 12.79 -2.65
CA GLN A 200 -18.15 13.71 -1.70
C GLN A 200 -17.13 14.20 -0.67
N TYR A 201 -17.40 15.38 -0.13
CA TYR A 201 -16.59 15.96 0.93
C TYR A 201 -16.62 15.11 2.19
N ARG A 202 -15.49 14.60 2.62
CA ARG A 202 -15.32 13.72 3.79
C ARG A 202 -14.16 14.23 4.64
N PRO A 203 -14.38 15.27 5.44
CA PRO A 203 -13.33 15.81 6.30
C PRO A 203 -12.97 14.81 7.40
N ILE A 204 -11.72 14.89 7.88
CA ILE A 204 -11.31 14.17 9.07
C ILE A 204 -12.06 14.76 10.27
N ASP A 205 -12.77 13.91 11.00
CA ASP A 205 -13.34 14.28 12.28
C ASP A 205 -12.27 14.23 13.38
N TRP A 206 -11.62 15.34 13.60
CA TRP A 206 -10.59 15.45 14.63
C TRP A 206 -11.14 15.33 16.05
N SER A 207 -12.43 15.61 16.28
CA SER A 207 -13.06 15.47 17.60
C SER A 207 -13.12 14.01 18.02
N TYR A 208 -13.22 13.08 17.06
CA TYR A 208 -13.19 11.65 17.34
C TYR A 208 -11.88 11.22 18.02
N LEU A 209 -10.77 11.88 17.71
CA LEU A 209 -9.46 11.59 18.31
C LEU A 209 -9.44 11.82 19.83
N GLU A 210 -10.37 12.61 20.38
CA GLU A 210 -10.49 12.85 21.83
C GLU A 210 -11.11 11.68 22.58
N THR A 211 -11.72 10.71 21.88
CA THR A 211 -12.33 9.54 22.48
C THR A 211 -11.30 8.52 22.96
N ALA A 212 -11.63 7.79 24.04
CA ALA A 212 -10.77 6.71 24.55
C ALA A 212 -10.54 5.61 23.50
N THR A 213 -11.54 5.34 22.65
CA THR A 213 -11.46 4.35 21.58
C THR A 213 -10.42 4.75 20.52
N ALA A 214 -10.47 5.99 20.04
CA ALA A 214 -9.51 6.50 19.06
C ALA A 214 -8.10 6.57 19.66
N GLN A 215 -7.95 7.00 20.90
CA GLN A 215 -6.65 7.01 21.59
C GLN A 215 -6.07 5.60 21.72
N SER A 216 -6.88 4.62 22.08
CA SER A 216 -6.45 3.21 22.12
C SER A 216 -6.04 2.67 20.75
N HIS A 217 -6.67 3.13 19.67
CA HIS A 217 -6.30 2.76 18.31
C HIS A 217 -4.98 3.39 17.89
N LEU A 218 -4.84 4.69 18.12
CA LEU A 218 -3.62 5.44 17.85
C LEU A 218 -2.42 4.88 18.62
N ASP A 219 -2.60 4.51 19.89
CA ASP A 219 -1.55 3.89 20.70
C ASP A 219 -1.12 2.52 20.14
N HIS A 220 -2.04 1.77 19.55
CA HIS A 220 -1.70 0.53 18.86
C HIS A 220 -0.80 0.79 17.64
N TYR A 221 -1.16 1.76 16.78
CA TYR A 221 -0.33 2.15 15.63
C TYR A 221 1.04 2.68 16.07
N LYS A 222 1.12 3.53 17.09
CA LYS A 222 2.41 3.99 17.65
C LYS A 222 3.31 2.82 18.07
N LYS A 223 2.74 1.81 18.73
CA LYS A 223 3.48 0.60 19.14
C LYS A 223 3.96 -0.21 17.95
N LEU A 224 3.13 -0.38 16.91
CA LEU A 224 3.50 -1.09 15.69
C LEU A 224 4.62 -0.37 14.93
N ILE A 225 4.51 0.95 14.79
CA ILE A 225 5.55 1.77 14.16
C ILE A 225 6.87 1.66 14.95
N GLN A 226 6.81 1.79 16.27
CA GLN A 226 7.99 1.66 17.12
C GLN A 226 8.59 0.24 17.02
N PHE A 227 7.74 -0.79 17.04
CA PHE A 227 8.18 -2.18 16.87
C PHE A 227 8.92 -2.36 15.53
N ARG A 228 8.33 -1.91 14.42
CA ARG A 228 8.97 -2.00 13.11
C ARG A 228 10.29 -1.22 13.04
N LYS A 229 10.34 -0.01 13.59
CA LYS A 229 11.58 0.82 13.64
C LYS A 229 12.68 0.17 14.47
N SER A 230 12.32 -0.53 15.55
CA SER A 230 13.28 -1.22 16.43
C SER A 230 13.70 -2.59 15.90
N ASN A 231 13.06 -3.10 14.86
CA ASN A 231 13.33 -4.41 14.27
C ASN A 231 13.64 -4.28 12.77
N PRO A 232 14.82 -3.77 12.41
CA PRO A 232 15.17 -3.52 11.01
C PRO A 232 15.17 -4.79 10.14
N ALA A 233 15.24 -5.99 10.73
CA ALA A 233 15.07 -7.24 10.01
C ALA A 233 13.77 -7.30 9.18
N ILE A 234 12.71 -6.64 9.63
CA ILE A 234 11.41 -6.65 8.91
C ILE A 234 11.50 -6.03 7.51
N PHE A 235 12.36 -5.04 7.33
CA PHE A 235 12.48 -4.33 6.04
C PHE A 235 13.79 -4.61 5.28
N ARG A 236 14.81 -5.21 5.90
CA ARG A 236 16.08 -5.52 5.23
C ARG A 236 16.54 -6.98 5.42
N GLY A 237 15.90 -7.72 6.32
CA GLY A 237 16.30 -9.09 6.63
C GLY A 237 15.78 -10.12 5.63
N THR A 238 16.38 -11.29 5.65
CA THR A 238 15.90 -12.45 4.91
C THR A 238 14.63 -12.98 5.53
N PHE A 239 13.60 -13.16 4.71
CA PHE A 239 12.30 -13.69 5.12
C PHE A 239 12.33 -15.21 5.24
N PHE A 240 11.68 -15.76 6.27
CA PHE A 240 11.48 -17.19 6.48
C PHE A 240 10.00 -17.51 6.61
N ASP A 241 9.50 -18.41 5.73
CA ASP A 241 8.24 -19.13 5.91
C ASP A 241 8.53 -20.31 6.87
N LEU A 242 8.15 -20.15 8.14
CA LEU A 242 8.47 -21.13 9.17
C LEU A 242 7.45 -22.25 9.24
N TRP A 243 6.17 -21.92 9.22
CA TRP A 243 5.09 -22.90 9.30
C TRP A 243 3.76 -22.32 8.89
N ARG A 244 2.88 -23.17 8.33
CA ARG A 244 1.52 -22.83 7.93
C ARG A 244 0.56 -23.97 8.26
N TYR A 245 -0.67 -23.60 8.68
CA TYR A 245 -1.71 -24.57 8.98
C TYR A 245 -3.07 -24.05 8.53
N ASP A 246 -3.55 -24.55 7.41
CA ASP A 246 -4.77 -24.08 6.75
C ASP A 246 -6.05 -24.23 7.60
N PRO A 247 -6.29 -25.37 8.30
CA PRO A 247 -7.53 -25.53 9.08
C PRO A 247 -7.77 -24.46 10.13
N GLU A 248 -6.71 -23.98 10.78
CA GLU A 248 -6.75 -22.94 11.83
C GLU A 248 -6.31 -21.56 11.28
N ARG A 249 -5.98 -21.48 10.00
CA ARG A 249 -5.45 -20.26 9.34
C ARG A 249 -4.26 -19.65 10.07
N VAL A 250 -3.36 -20.48 10.52
CA VAL A 250 -2.13 -20.05 11.19
C VAL A 250 -1.02 -19.89 10.17
N ILE A 251 -0.33 -18.76 10.25
CA ILE A 251 0.86 -18.45 9.46
C ILE A 251 1.95 -18.05 10.46
N VAL A 252 3.09 -18.70 10.40
CA VAL A 252 4.28 -18.38 11.21
C VAL A 252 5.40 -18.01 10.28
N TYR A 253 5.94 -16.82 10.46
CA TYR A 253 7.05 -16.31 9.67
C TYR A 253 8.03 -15.52 10.53
N GLY A 254 9.21 -15.29 10.00
CA GLY A 254 10.24 -14.52 10.68
C GLY A 254 11.20 -13.87 9.70
N TYR A 255 12.06 -13.04 10.24
CA TYR A 255 13.10 -12.33 9.52
C TYR A 255 14.45 -12.53 10.22
N LYS A 256 15.51 -12.71 9.43
CA LYS A 256 16.89 -12.73 9.92
C LYS A 256 17.64 -11.54 9.33
N ASP A 257 18.22 -10.73 10.19
CA ASP A 257 19.14 -9.67 9.79
C ASP A 257 20.57 -10.16 9.96
N GLU A 258 21.22 -10.47 8.86
CA GLU A 258 22.57 -10.99 8.84
C GLU A 258 23.62 -9.99 9.39
N ALA A 259 23.28 -8.68 9.37
CA ALA A 259 24.17 -7.64 9.88
C ALA A 259 24.21 -7.55 11.41
N ILE A 260 23.22 -8.11 12.10
CA ILE A 260 23.11 -8.02 13.57
C ILE A 260 23.69 -9.27 14.25
N GLY A 261 23.95 -10.34 13.50
CA GLY A 261 24.23 -11.64 14.07
C GLY A 261 22.98 -12.30 14.65
N ASN A 262 23.02 -13.56 14.95
CA ASN A 262 21.87 -14.30 15.50
C ASN A 262 21.43 -13.77 16.87
#